data_53afa9d95d17af94d38de170a93bed96
#
_entry.id   53afa9d95d17af94d38de170a93bed96
#
_cell.length_a   1.000
_cell.length_b   1.000
_cell.length_c   1.000
_cell.angle_alpha   90.00
_cell.angle_beta   90.00
_cell.angle_gamma   90.00
#
_symmetry.space_group_name_H-M   'P 1'
#
loop_
_entity.id
_entity.type
_entity.pdbx_description
1 polymer ?
#
loop_
_entity_poly.entity_id
_entity_poly.type
_entity_poly.pdbx_seq_one_letter_code
_entity_poly.pdbx_strand_id
1 'polypeptide(L)'
;VLVLIAVALAFGLVILRGGIQSESPMEQLARRSLDPQTALTNGRPTLIEFYADWCQVCREMAPSMLELEKKSRDRLDVVLVNVDNPRWQDLVDRYDVNGIPQLNLFNAEGEPRGRSLGLRSPEELQLLTTTLLEDQPLPALPGVGNVSQLPASTSADNTLAGASSQSPAGPRSHG
;
A
#
# COMPACT_ATOMS: atom_id res chain seq x y z
N VAL A 1 48.46 27.33 6.05
CA VAL A 1 47.26 27.92 6.69
C VAL A 1 46.12 27.99 5.69
N LEU A 2 46.27 28.59 4.47
CA LEU A 2 45.20 28.71 3.48
C LEU A 2 44.63 27.35 3.01
N VAL A 3 45.49 26.34 2.83
CA VAL A 3 45.09 25.00 2.42
C VAL A 3 44.23 24.33 3.54
N LEU A 4 44.62 24.49 4.80
CA LEU A 4 43.83 23.94 5.90
C LEU A 4 42.46 24.60 6.05
N ILE A 5 42.38 25.90 5.81
CA ILE A 5 41.10 26.63 5.79
C ILE A 5 40.23 26.18 4.65
N ALA A 6 40.78 26.01 3.44
CA ALA A 6 40.05 25.52 2.27
C ALA A 6 39.51 24.09 2.49
N VAL A 7 40.30 23.20 3.08
CA VAL A 7 39.90 21.84 3.42
C VAL A 7 38.79 21.85 4.49
N ALA A 8 38.93 22.67 5.53
CA ALA A 8 37.89 22.80 6.56
C ALA A 8 36.59 23.36 6.04
N LEU A 9 36.64 24.36 5.12
CA LEU A 9 35.45 24.89 4.46
C LEU A 9 34.80 23.89 3.52
N ALA A 10 35.60 23.15 2.74
CA ALA A 10 35.09 22.08 1.88
C ALA A 10 34.43 20.96 2.68
N PHE A 11 35.03 20.55 3.80
CA PHE A 11 34.47 19.54 4.69
C PHE A 11 33.20 20.04 5.40
N GLY A 12 33.18 21.30 5.83
CA GLY A 12 31.99 21.95 6.38
C GLY A 12 30.86 22.03 5.36
N LEU A 13 31.17 22.33 4.10
CA LEU A 13 30.19 22.40 3.01
C LEU A 13 29.63 21.01 2.66
N VAL A 14 30.46 19.96 2.72
CA VAL A 14 30.04 18.57 2.54
C VAL A 14 29.11 18.14 3.67
N ILE A 15 29.43 18.49 4.93
CA ILE A 15 28.56 18.20 6.07
C ILE A 15 27.24 18.98 5.98
N LEU A 16 27.29 20.25 5.55
CA LEU A 16 26.09 21.08 5.37
C LEU A 16 25.23 20.65 4.18
N ARG A 17 25.82 20.14 3.10
CA ARG A 17 25.09 19.59 1.94
C ARG A 17 24.73 18.12 2.06
N GLY A 18 25.54 17.35 2.79
CA GLY A 18 25.28 15.97 3.15
C GLY A 18 24.53 15.85 4.47
N GLY A 19 23.74 16.87 4.84
CA GLY A 19 22.88 16.79 6.02
C GLY A 19 22.20 15.44 6.01
N ILE A 20 22.33 14.70 7.10
CA ILE A 20 21.70 13.41 7.36
C ILE A 20 20.22 13.63 7.04
N GLN A 21 19.82 13.36 5.80
CA GLN A 21 18.41 13.35 5.45
C GLN A 21 17.79 12.28 6.31
N SER A 22 17.06 12.70 7.32
CA SER A 22 16.29 11.78 8.14
C SER A 22 15.39 11.00 7.20
N GLU A 23 15.63 9.71 7.10
CA GLU A 23 14.82 8.79 6.32
C GLU A 23 13.34 9.00 6.64
N SER A 24 12.52 9.16 5.62
CA SER A 24 11.09 9.41 5.81
C SER A 24 10.42 8.25 6.56
N PRO A 25 9.33 8.49 7.29
CA PRO A 25 8.59 7.41 7.96
C PRO A 25 8.21 6.26 7.03
N MET A 26 7.83 6.57 5.79
CA MET A 26 7.49 5.59 4.77
C MET A 26 8.69 4.71 4.38
N GLU A 27 9.86 5.31 4.14
CA GLU A 27 11.09 4.59 3.83
C GLU A 27 11.52 3.70 5.01
N GLN A 28 11.40 4.20 6.24
CA GLN A 28 11.69 3.41 7.44
C GLN A 28 10.79 2.19 7.55
N LEU A 29 9.50 2.33 7.29
CA LEU A 29 8.54 1.23 7.27
C LEU A 29 8.87 0.23 6.16
N ALA A 30 9.06 0.70 4.94
CA ALA A 30 9.37 -0.15 3.78
C ALA A 30 10.64 -0.98 4.00
N ARG A 31 11.69 -0.37 4.58
CA ARG A 31 12.94 -1.07 4.87
C ARG A 31 12.82 -2.14 5.96
N ARG A 32 11.90 -1.98 6.89
CA ARG A 32 11.66 -2.94 7.98
C ARG A 32 10.63 -4.00 7.63
N SER A 33 9.91 -3.76 6.54
CA SER A 33 8.84 -4.64 6.07
C SER A 33 9.39 -6.02 5.74
N LEU A 34 8.71 -7.04 6.25
CA LEU A 34 8.93 -8.42 5.84
C LEU A 34 8.37 -8.65 4.43
N ASP A 35 8.83 -9.72 3.80
CA ASP A 35 8.14 -10.26 2.64
C ASP A 35 6.71 -10.67 3.04
N PRO A 36 5.66 -10.31 2.27
CA PRO A 36 4.27 -10.61 2.62
C PRO A 36 4.00 -12.08 2.89
N GLN A 37 4.57 -13.00 2.09
CA GLN A 37 4.40 -14.43 2.29
C GLN A 37 5.02 -14.90 3.60
N THR A 38 6.20 -14.36 3.93
CA THR A 38 6.87 -14.65 5.19
C THR A 38 6.06 -14.17 6.39
N ALA A 39 5.52 -12.96 6.32
CA ALA A 39 4.69 -12.40 7.39
C ALA A 39 3.42 -13.23 7.61
N LEU A 40 2.73 -13.60 6.52
CA LEU A 40 1.48 -14.37 6.59
C LEU A 40 1.64 -15.82 7.06
N THR A 41 2.87 -16.32 7.20
CA THR A 41 3.15 -17.71 7.59
C THR A 41 4.00 -17.87 8.85
N ASN A 42 4.33 -16.77 9.52
CA ASN A 42 5.23 -16.79 10.68
C ASN A 42 4.50 -16.96 12.03
N GLY A 43 3.17 -17.05 12.02
CA GLY A 43 2.35 -17.24 13.23
C GLY A 43 2.05 -15.95 14.00
N ARG A 44 2.21 -14.79 13.35
CA ARG A 44 1.84 -13.49 13.93
C ARG A 44 0.75 -12.82 13.12
N PRO A 45 -0.17 -12.09 13.77
CA PRO A 45 -1.08 -11.23 13.05
C PRO A 45 -0.32 -10.26 12.15
N THR A 46 -0.88 -9.96 10.98
CA THR A 46 -0.22 -9.12 9.98
C THR A 46 -1.14 -8.03 9.50
N LEU A 47 -0.62 -6.81 9.40
CA LEU A 47 -1.25 -5.69 8.73
C LEU A 47 -0.45 -5.36 7.47
N ILE A 48 -1.06 -5.56 6.30
CA ILE A 48 -0.45 -5.20 5.01
C ILE A 48 -1.01 -3.86 4.57
N GLU A 49 -0.13 -2.88 4.32
CA GLU A 49 -0.46 -1.61 3.68
C GLU A 49 -0.04 -1.64 2.23
N PHE A 50 -1.00 -1.48 1.32
CA PHE A 50 -0.75 -1.19 -0.08
C PHE A 50 -0.54 0.31 -0.25
N TYR A 51 0.60 0.70 -0.81
CA TYR A 51 1.03 2.09 -0.94
C TYR A 51 1.78 2.34 -2.25
N ALA A 52 2.08 3.62 -2.52
CA ALA A 52 3.02 4.03 -3.56
C ALA A 52 3.83 5.26 -3.10
N ASP A 53 5.01 5.47 -3.68
CA ASP A 53 5.88 6.59 -3.32
C ASP A 53 5.26 7.95 -3.66
N TRP A 54 4.43 8.01 -4.70
CA TRP A 54 3.68 9.21 -5.10
C TRP A 54 2.42 9.46 -4.28
N CYS A 55 1.97 8.49 -3.46
CA CYS A 55 0.74 8.59 -2.68
C CYS A 55 0.88 9.58 -1.52
N GLN A 56 0.30 10.78 -1.68
CA GLN A 56 0.33 11.81 -0.64
C GLN A 56 -0.36 11.35 0.64
N VAL A 57 -1.50 10.68 0.52
CA VAL A 57 -2.30 10.17 1.65
C VAL A 57 -1.54 9.10 2.44
N CYS A 58 -0.79 8.22 1.74
CA CYS A 58 0.06 7.21 2.39
C CYS A 58 1.19 7.88 3.19
N ARG A 59 1.84 8.91 2.62
CA ARG A 59 2.87 9.69 3.34
C ARG A 59 2.31 10.39 4.58
N GLU A 60 1.08 10.87 4.51
CA GLU A 60 0.38 11.49 5.65
C GLU A 60 0.12 10.48 6.77
N MET A 61 -0.25 9.25 6.44
CA MET A 61 -0.49 8.16 7.39
C MET A 61 0.80 7.55 7.98
N ALA A 62 1.90 7.60 7.24
CA ALA A 62 3.14 6.90 7.55
C ALA A 62 3.73 7.16 8.95
N PRO A 63 3.71 8.39 9.52
CA PRO A 63 4.18 8.60 10.89
C PRO A 63 3.43 7.77 11.92
N SER A 64 2.10 7.69 11.82
CA SER A 64 1.24 6.90 12.72
C SER A 64 1.45 5.40 12.52
N MET A 65 1.62 4.95 11.28
CA MET A 65 1.95 3.56 10.96
C MET A 65 3.33 3.16 11.52
N LEU A 66 4.33 4.03 11.42
CA LEU A 66 5.66 3.78 11.97
C LEU A 66 5.65 3.69 13.50
N GLU A 67 4.86 4.54 14.15
CA GLU A 67 4.70 4.48 15.60
C GLU A 67 3.98 3.21 16.04
N LEU A 68 2.93 2.81 15.31
CA LEU A 68 2.21 1.55 15.51
C LEU A 68 3.15 0.35 15.34
N GLU A 69 3.96 0.31 14.26
CA GLU A 69 4.97 -0.74 14.03
C GLU A 69 5.94 -0.85 15.20
N LYS A 70 6.47 0.29 15.68
CA LYS A 70 7.41 0.31 16.81
C LYS A 70 6.79 -0.22 18.10
N LYS A 71 5.54 0.13 18.38
CA LYS A 71 4.82 -0.29 19.60
C LYS A 71 4.41 -1.76 19.60
N SER A 72 4.16 -2.32 18.43
CA SER A 72 3.61 -3.68 18.28
C SER A 72 4.56 -4.70 17.64
N ARG A 73 5.81 -4.32 17.36
CA ARG A 73 6.83 -5.09 16.63
C ARG A 73 6.95 -6.57 17.01
N ASP A 74 6.84 -6.89 18.31
CA ASP A 74 6.99 -8.26 18.79
C ASP A 74 5.69 -9.08 18.71
N ARG A 75 4.57 -8.44 18.35
CA ARG A 75 3.23 -9.05 18.36
C ARG A 75 2.48 -8.95 17.04
N LEU A 76 2.87 -8.01 16.18
CA LEU A 76 2.23 -7.71 14.90
C LEU A 76 3.29 -7.43 13.85
N ASP A 77 3.09 -7.96 12.66
CA ASP A 77 3.89 -7.56 11.49
C ASP A 77 3.16 -6.45 10.73
N VAL A 78 3.88 -5.34 10.49
CA VAL A 78 3.43 -4.28 9.58
C VAL A 78 4.22 -4.42 8.30
N VAL A 79 3.52 -4.74 7.21
CA VAL A 79 4.10 -5.04 5.90
C VAL A 79 3.67 -3.99 4.89
N LEU A 80 4.62 -3.44 4.15
CA LEU A 80 4.37 -2.48 3.09
C LEU A 80 4.52 -3.14 1.72
N VAL A 81 3.51 -2.96 0.87
CA VAL A 81 3.48 -3.47 -0.50
C VAL A 81 3.32 -2.30 -1.45
N ASN A 82 4.40 -1.98 -2.18
CA ASN A 82 4.37 -0.92 -3.18
C ASN A 82 3.63 -1.42 -4.43
N VAL A 83 2.51 -0.78 -4.77
CA VAL A 83 1.65 -1.17 -5.90
C VAL A 83 2.30 -0.96 -7.27
N ASP A 84 3.33 -0.10 -7.36
CA ASP A 84 4.07 0.11 -8.60
C ASP A 84 5.15 -0.96 -8.85
N ASN A 85 5.42 -1.81 -7.85
CA ASN A 85 6.42 -2.86 -8.00
C ASN A 85 5.82 -4.07 -8.71
N PRO A 86 6.31 -4.44 -9.92
CA PRO A 86 5.79 -5.58 -10.69
C PRO A 86 5.79 -6.90 -9.92
N ARG A 87 6.67 -7.05 -8.94
CA ARG A 87 6.73 -8.24 -8.08
C ARG A 87 5.43 -8.48 -7.32
N TRP A 88 4.66 -7.43 -7.03
CA TRP A 88 3.49 -7.49 -6.17
C TRP A 88 2.16 -7.41 -6.90
N GLN A 89 2.18 -7.44 -8.24
CA GLN A 89 0.93 -7.32 -9.01
C GLN A 89 -0.07 -8.43 -8.67
N ASP A 90 0.40 -9.67 -8.46
CA ASP A 90 -0.46 -10.77 -8.02
C ASP A 90 -1.18 -10.49 -6.69
N LEU A 91 -0.54 -9.75 -5.78
CA LEU A 91 -1.15 -9.34 -4.51
C LEU A 91 -2.13 -8.19 -4.72
N VAL A 92 -1.77 -7.21 -5.55
CA VAL A 92 -2.65 -6.09 -5.92
C VAL A 92 -3.95 -6.62 -6.52
N ASP A 93 -3.87 -7.57 -7.45
CA ASP A 93 -5.04 -8.19 -8.08
C ASP A 93 -5.83 -9.06 -7.09
N ARG A 94 -5.13 -9.89 -6.29
CA ARG A 94 -5.76 -10.79 -5.31
C ARG A 94 -6.58 -10.05 -4.26
N TYR A 95 -6.12 -8.89 -3.82
CA TYR A 95 -6.78 -8.09 -2.79
C TYR A 95 -7.62 -6.95 -3.35
N ASP A 96 -7.85 -6.94 -4.67
CA ASP A 96 -8.69 -5.94 -5.37
C ASP A 96 -8.30 -4.51 -4.95
N VAL A 97 -6.99 -4.19 -5.08
CA VAL A 97 -6.46 -2.89 -4.69
C VAL A 97 -6.69 -1.89 -5.82
N ASN A 98 -7.69 -1.03 -5.65
CA ASN A 98 -8.04 0.01 -6.63
C ASN A 98 -7.95 1.44 -6.07
N GLY A 99 -7.53 1.58 -4.82
CA GLY A 99 -7.23 2.84 -4.16
C GLY A 99 -6.26 2.63 -3.00
N ILE A 100 -5.43 3.62 -2.71
CA ILE A 100 -4.42 3.56 -1.65
C ILE A 100 -4.47 4.80 -0.74
N PRO A 101 -4.09 4.67 0.55
CA PRO A 101 -3.67 3.43 1.21
C PRO A 101 -4.81 2.43 1.38
N GLN A 102 -4.54 1.14 1.18
CA GLN A 102 -5.44 0.07 1.56
C GLN A 102 -4.75 -0.80 2.60
N LEU A 103 -5.43 -1.03 3.72
CA LEU A 103 -4.96 -1.89 4.79
C LEU A 103 -5.71 -3.22 4.73
N ASN A 104 -4.97 -4.31 4.67
CA ASN A 104 -5.51 -5.66 4.78
C ASN A 104 -5.00 -6.29 6.08
N LEU A 105 -5.91 -6.84 6.88
CA LEU A 105 -5.63 -7.37 8.21
C LEU A 105 -5.79 -8.88 8.21
N PHE A 106 -4.81 -9.58 8.80
CA PHE A 106 -4.74 -11.05 8.85
C PHE A 106 -4.47 -11.50 10.28
N ASN A 107 -5.11 -12.59 10.68
CA ASN A 107 -4.82 -13.22 11.98
C ASN A 107 -3.45 -13.95 11.97
N ALA A 108 -3.13 -14.60 13.09
CA ALA A 108 -1.87 -15.32 13.24
C ALA A 108 -1.73 -16.53 12.28
N GLU A 109 -2.83 -17.06 11.80
CA GLU A 109 -2.90 -18.15 10.81
C GLU A 109 -2.78 -17.64 9.36
N GLY A 110 -2.65 -16.31 9.15
CA GLY A 110 -2.61 -15.68 7.83
C GLY A 110 -3.98 -15.60 7.14
N GLU A 111 -5.06 -15.81 7.88
CA GLU A 111 -6.42 -15.70 7.33
C GLU A 111 -6.89 -14.25 7.33
N PRO A 112 -7.56 -13.80 6.27
CA PRO A 112 -8.04 -12.42 6.18
C PRO A 112 -9.15 -12.15 7.21
N ARG A 113 -8.98 -11.06 7.98
CA ARG A 113 -9.95 -10.59 8.98
C ARG A 113 -10.76 -9.40 8.49
N GLY A 114 -10.20 -8.64 7.56
CA GLY A 114 -10.88 -7.50 6.95
C GLY A 114 -9.95 -6.54 6.24
N ARG A 115 -10.55 -5.51 5.66
CA ARG A 115 -9.82 -4.44 4.98
C ARG A 115 -10.33 -3.07 5.39
N SER A 116 -9.46 -2.08 5.30
CA SER A 116 -9.78 -0.67 5.48
C SER A 116 -9.19 0.13 4.33
N LEU A 117 -9.95 1.02 3.74
CA LEU A 117 -9.52 1.83 2.60
C LEU A 117 -9.42 3.30 2.99
N GLY A 118 -8.31 3.93 2.62
CA GLY A 118 -8.06 5.35 2.81
C GLY A 118 -7.38 5.69 4.13
N LEU A 119 -7.16 7.00 4.32
CA LEU A 119 -6.52 7.55 5.51
C LEU A 119 -7.25 7.13 6.78
N ARG A 120 -6.49 6.68 7.77
CA ARG A 120 -6.98 6.38 9.12
C ARG A 120 -6.25 7.22 10.14
N SER A 121 -6.99 7.69 11.14
CA SER A 121 -6.40 8.40 12.26
C SER A 121 -5.53 7.46 13.13
N PRO A 122 -4.62 8.01 13.96
CA PRO A 122 -3.85 7.19 14.90
C PRO A 122 -4.74 6.33 15.80
N GLU A 123 -5.88 6.85 16.23
CA GLU A 123 -6.84 6.16 17.11
C GLU A 123 -7.52 5.01 16.37
N GLU A 124 -7.93 5.22 15.10
CA GLU A 124 -8.51 4.17 14.26
C GLU A 124 -7.50 3.05 13.98
N LEU A 125 -6.24 3.42 13.68
CA LEU A 125 -5.15 2.44 13.48
C LEU A 125 -4.91 1.62 14.75
N GLN A 126 -4.89 2.27 15.90
CA GLN A 126 -4.72 1.58 17.18
C GLN A 126 -5.91 0.66 17.48
N LEU A 127 -7.13 1.11 17.21
CA LEU A 127 -8.34 0.29 17.40
C LEU A 127 -8.31 -0.96 16.52
N LEU A 128 -8.03 -0.81 15.21
CA LEU A 128 -7.89 -1.93 14.28
C LEU A 128 -6.83 -2.93 14.75
N THR A 129 -5.68 -2.42 15.19
CA THR A 129 -4.56 -3.25 15.62
C THR A 129 -4.86 -3.99 16.92
N THR A 130 -5.44 -3.30 17.91
CA THR A 130 -5.80 -3.92 19.19
C THR A 130 -6.83 -5.02 18.98
N THR A 131 -7.88 -4.74 18.20
CA THR A 131 -8.93 -5.71 17.87
C THR A 131 -8.35 -6.93 17.13
N LEU A 132 -7.41 -6.71 16.21
CA LEU A 132 -6.73 -7.79 15.50
C LEU A 132 -5.87 -8.65 16.44
N LEU A 133 -5.12 -8.02 17.36
CA LEU A 133 -4.27 -8.70 18.33
C LEU A 133 -5.08 -9.51 19.37
N GLU A 134 -6.31 -9.10 19.62
CA GLU A 134 -7.26 -9.78 20.53
C GLU A 134 -8.11 -10.82 19.81
N ASP A 135 -7.88 -11.03 18.52
CA ASP A 135 -8.66 -11.91 17.63
C ASP A 135 -10.17 -11.62 17.66
N GLN A 136 -10.54 -10.36 17.86
CA GLN A 136 -11.92 -9.91 17.87
C GLN A 136 -12.37 -9.52 16.46
N PRO A 137 -13.70 -9.51 16.19
CA PRO A 137 -14.25 -8.96 14.96
C PRO A 137 -13.82 -7.50 14.77
N LEU A 138 -13.31 -7.16 13.59
CA LEU A 138 -12.87 -5.79 13.32
C LEU A 138 -14.05 -4.81 13.40
N PRO A 139 -13.83 -3.62 13.96
CA PRO A 139 -14.86 -2.60 14.03
C PRO A 139 -15.23 -2.09 12.64
N ALA A 140 -16.52 -1.82 12.43
CA ALA A 140 -16.96 -1.10 11.24
C ALA A 140 -16.50 0.36 11.35
N LEU A 141 -15.44 0.72 10.64
CA LEU A 141 -15.00 2.11 10.57
C LEU A 141 -15.91 2.90 9.60
N PRO A 142 -16.28 4.14 9.93
CA PRO A 142 -17.12 4.94 9.07
C PRO A 142 -16.42 5.27 7.76
N GLY A 143 -17.06 4.93 6.65
CA GLY A 143 -16.72 5.39 5.30
C GLY A 143 -15.36 4.92 4.77
N VAL A 144 -15.09 5.42 3.56
CA VAL A 144 -13.76 5.36 2.93
C VAL A 144 -13.04 6.64 3.30
N GLY A 145 -11.85 6.54 3.90
CA GLY A 145 -10.99 7.70 4.14
C GLY A 145 -10.51 8.33 2.82
N ASN A 146 -9.73 9.43 2.89
CA ASN A 146 -9.10 9.99 1.70
C ASN A 146 -8.21 8.96 1.03
N VAL A 147 -8.34 8.79 -0.29
CA VAL A 147 -7.59 7.82 -1.10
C VAL A 147 -6.92 8.48 -2.28
N SER A 148 -5.79 7.94 -2.70
CA SER A 148 -5.22 8.16 -4.02
C SER A 148 -5.69 7.04 -4.95
N GLN A 149 -6.30 7.40 -6.07
CA GLN A 149 -6.74 6.42 -7.08
C GLN A 149 -5.52 5.84 -7.79
N LEU A 150 -5.52 4.53 -8.01
CA LEU A 150 -4.55 3.91 -8.90
C LEU A 150 -4.84 4.34 -10.35
N PRO A 151 -3.81 4.58 -11.18
CA PRO A 151 -4.04 4.70 -12.60
C PRO A 151 -4.71 3.43 -13.10
N ALA A 152 -5.80 3.58 -13.87
CA ALA A 152 -6.49 2.45 -14.44
C ALA A 152 -5.48 1.56 -15.18
N SER A 153 -5.33 0.31 -14.76
CA SER A 153 -4.60 -0.66 -15.54
C SER A 153 -5.26 -0.72 -16.90
N THR A 154 -4.53 -0.36 -17.95
CA THR A 154 -4.96 -0.61 -19.32
C THR A 154 -4.96 -2.12 -19.53
N SER A 155 -5.99 -2.78 -19.03
CA SER A 155 -6.35 -4.11 -19.49
C SER A 155 -6.58 -3.93 -21.00
N ALA A 156 -5.69 -4.51 -21.79
CA ALA A 156 -5.82 -4.50 -23.24
C ALA A 156 -7.22 -5.00 -23.57
N ASP A 157 -8.06 -4.05 -23.95
CA ASP A 157 -9.40 -4.33 -24.46
C ASP A 157 -9.21 -5.06 -25.79
N ASN A 158 -9.22 -6.38 -25.69
CA ASN A 158 -9.27 -7.26 -26.84
C ASN A 158 -10.73 -7.37 -27.27
N THR A 159 -11.32 -6.23 -27.62
CA THR A 159 -12.57 -6.19 -28.35
C THR A 159 -12.31 -6.73 -29.76
N LEU A 160 -12.44 -8.04 -29.89
CA LEU A 160 -12.72 -8.66 -31.19
C LEU A 160 -14.01 -8.04 -31.68
N ALA A 161 -13.87 -7.10 -32.63
CA ALA A 161 -14.97 -6.56 -33.38
C ALA A 161 -15.73 -7.70 -34.04
N GLY A 162 -16.86 -8.04 -33.44
CA GLY A 162 -17.81 -8.98 -34.00
C GLY A 162 -18.33 -8.48 -35.34
N ALA A 163 -18.07 -9.25 -36.36
CA ALA A 163 -18.56 -9.04 -37.68
C ALA A 163 -20.08 -8.87 -37.67
N SER A 164 -20.53 -7.75 -38.19
CA SER A 164 -21.93 -7.49 -38.50
C SER A 164 -22.41 -8.49 -39.59
N SER A 165 -23.20 -9.46 -39.20
CA SER A 165 -23.96 -10.28 -40.13
C SER A 165 -25.19 -9.48 -40.60
N GLN A 166 -25.12 -8.94 -41.79
CA GLN A 166 -26.32 -8.46 -42.53
C GLN A 166 -27.19 -9.65 -42.88
N SER A 167 -28.41 -9.65 -42.38
CA SER A 167 -29.47 -10.56 -42.88
C SER A 167 -29.95 -10.11 -44.26
N PRO A 168 -30.03 -10.98 -45.27
CA PRO A 168 -30.65 -10.64 -46.53
C PRO A 168 -32.18 -10.66 -46.39
N ALA A 169 -32.79 -9.61 -46.95
CA ALA A 169 -34.24 -9.48 -47.06
C ALA A 169 -34.84 -10.62 -47.92
N GLY A 170 -35.84 -11.32 -47.39
CA GLY A 170 -36.62 -12.32 -48.11
C GLY A 170 -37.60 -11.69 -49.12
N PRO A 171 -37.97 -12.41 -50.19
CA PRO A 171 -38.80 -11.89 -51.26
C PRO A 171 -40.27 -11.76 -50.87
N ARG A 172 -40.92 -10.69 -51.36
CA ARG A 172 -42.35 -10.46 -51.22
C ARG A 172 -43.09 -11.41 -52.20
N SER A 173 -44.00 -12.21 -51.66
CA SER A 173 -44.97 -12.98 -52.44
C SER A 173 -46.20 -12.12 -52.67
N HIS A 174 -46.56 -11.92 -53.93
CA HIS A 174 -47.85 -11.44 -54.34
C HIS A 174 -48.76 -12.63 -54.56
N GLY A 175 -49.99 -12.54 -54.06
CA GLY A 175 -51.10 -13.42 -54.30
C GLY A 175 -52.30 -12.91 -53.52
#